data_52b55ae81929589063ac0a010d68332d
#
_entry.id   52b55ae81929589063ac0a010d68332d
#
_cell.length_a   1.000
_cell.length_b   1.000
_cell.length_c   1.000
_cell.angle_alpha   90.00
_cell.angle_beta   90.00
_cell.angle_gamma   90.00
#
_symmetry.space_group_name_H-M   'P 1'
#
loop_
_entity.id
_entity.type
_entity.pdbx_description
1 polymer ?
#
loop_
_entity_poly.entity_id
_entity_poly.type
_entity_poly.pdbx_seq_one_letter_code
_entity_poly.pdbx_strand_id
1 'polypeptide(L)'
;MLLTIHDANLQKVAFVDNSKQNTLNYYNDTWSRDMPTGSSTFEFTVFKKAIQSDTASSKAYHHLNERAWVSFRHNGRTYLFNVMSVEENEQTIKCYCENLNLELINELVNPYKATRAMTFAEYCKEMALLNYAHLTIGINEISDQQRIIEWTTQETKLARLLNLAKQFDAEIEFDTQLKADSTLKNFTVNIYHEHDDTHQGVGRIRNDVVLKYGKNISSITRKV
;
A
#
# COMPACT_ATOMS: atom_id res chain seq x y z
N MET A 1 3.28 4.72 17.55
CA MET A 1 2.33 4.00 16.68
C MET A 1 2.41 2.52 17.03
N LEU A 2 1.29 1.81 17.11
CA LEU A 2 1.25 0.37 17.34
C LEU A 2 1.47 -0.36 16.02
N LEU A 3 2.48 -1.24 15.95
CA LEU A 3 2.68 -2.18 14.85
C LEU A 3 2.14 -3.55 15.29
N THR A 4 1.27 -4.15 14.49
CA THR A 4 0.78 -5.51 14.70
C THR A 4 1.52 -6.44 13.75
N ILE A 5 2.09 -7.52 14.28
CA ILE A 5 2.79 -8.55 13.53
C ILE A 5 1.79 -9.70 13.30
N HIS A 6 1.72 -10.18 12.07
CA HIS A 6 0.88 -11.30 11.68
C HIS A 6 1.76 -12.40 11.07
N ASP A 7 1.32 -13.64 11.22
CA ASP A 7 1.93 -14.78 10.54
C ASP A 7 1.56 -14.84 9.05
N ALA A 8 2.04 -15.85 8.35
CA ALA A 8 1.75 -16.09 6.93
C ALA A 8 0.25 -16.24 6.61
N ASN A 9 -0.58 -16.58 7.60
CA ASN A 9 -2.03 -16.73 7.47
C ASN A 9 -2.79 -15.46 7.90
N LEU A 10 -2.08 -14.33 8.07
CA LEU A 10 -2.61 -13.05 8.57
C LEU A 10 -3.22 -13.13 9.98
N GLN A 11 -2.86 -14.15 10.78
CA GLN A 11 -3.26 -14.23 12.18
C GLN A 11 -2.33 -13.35 13.01
N LYS A 12 -2.89 -12.56 13.90
CA LYS A 12 -2.11 -11.72 14.82
C LYS A 12 -1.31 -12.60 15.79
N VAL A 13 0.00 -12.49 15.75
CA VAL A 13 0.93 -13.27 16.59
C VAL A 13 1.67 -12.43 17.62
N ALA A 14 1.92 -11.15 17.31
CA ALA A 14 2.62 -10.24 18.20
C ALA A 14 2.29 -8.78 17.88
N PHE A 15 2.83 -7.88 18.71
CA PHE A 15 2.79 -6.44 18.44
C PHE A 15 4.03 -5.75 18.99
N VAL A 16 4.36 -4.60 18.41
CA VAL A 16 5.46 -3.71 18.78
C VAL A 16 4.89 -2.33 19.05
N ASP A 17 5.18 -1.75 20.20
CA ASP A 17 4.56 -0.50 20.60
C ASP A 17 5.51 0.36 21.45
N ASN A 18 5.94 1.49 20.92
CA ASN A 18 6.82 2.43 21.63
C ASN A 18 6.17 3.13 22.83
N SER A 19 4.85 3.02 22.98
CA SER A 19 4.12 3.62 24.11
C SER A 19 3.98 2.69 25.32
N LYS A 20 4.40 1.43 25.22
CA LYS A 20 4.26 0.42 26.26
C LYS A 20 5.61 -0.11 26.72
N GLN A 21 5.78 -0.24 28.04
CA GLN A 21 7.05 -0.66 28.65
C GLN A 21 7.41 -2.13 28.41
N ASN A 22 6.44 -3.02 28.23
CA ASN A 22 6.65 -4.46 28.12
C ASN A 22 6.47 -5.00 26.70
N THR A 23 6.81 -4.19 25.71
CA THR A 23 6.77 -4.58 24.30
C THR A 23 8.07 -4.21 23.63
N LEU A 24 8.36 -4.85 22.50
CA LEU A 24 9.45 -4.41 21.64
C LEU A 24 9.25 -2.96 21.22
N ASN A 25 10.32 -2.20 21.26
CA ASN A 25 10.36 -0.85 20.71
C ASN A 25 11.01 -0.87 19.34
N TYR A 26 10.53 -0.01 18.46
CA TYR A 26 11.10 0.20 17.13
C TYR A 26 11.53 1.65 16.96
N TYR A 27 12.42 1.88 16.02
CA TYR A 27 12.96 3.19 15.66
C TYR A 27 13.32 3.22 14.17
N ASN A 28 13.70 4.39 13.68
CA ASN A 28 14.00 4.63 12.26
C ASN A 28 12.88 4.13 11.34
N ASP A 29 11.63 4.29 11.79
CA ASP A 29 10.47 3.93 10.98
C ASP A 29 10.29 4.95 9.86
N THR A 30 10.20 4.43 8.64
CA THR A 30 9.97 5.23 7.43
C THR A 30 8.84 4.60 6.62
N TRP A 31 7.78 5.35 6.42
CA TRP A 31 6.69 4.97 5.55
C TRP A 31 6.70 5.84 4.30
N SER A 32 6.98 5.24 3.15
CA SER A 32 7.02 5.90 1.85
C SER A 32 5.81 5.50 1.02
N ARG A 33 5.26 6.46 0.29
CA ARG A 33 4.19 6.25 -0.68
C ARG A 33 4.53 6.99 -1.96
N ASP A 34 4.38 6.32 -3.08
CA ASP A 34 4.60 6.88 -4.40
C ASP A 34 3.36 6.66 -5.28
N MET A 35 2.62 7.74 -5.57
CA MET A 35 1.40 7.67 -6.37
C MET A 35 1.65 7.19 -7.81
N PRO A 36 2.66 7.70 -8.53
CA PRO A 36 2.92 7.28 -9.91
C PRO A 36 3.16 5.79 -10.08
N THR A 37 3.83 5.15 -9.12
CA THR A 37 4.13 3.71 -9.16
C THR A 37 3.14 2.86 -8.39
N GLY A 38 2.25 3.48 -7.61
CA GLY A 38 1.34 2.81 -6.69
C GLY A 38 2.05 2.08 -5.54
N SER A 39 3.37 2.32 -5.36
CA SER A 39 4.15 1.66 -4.31
C SER A 39 3.90 2.28 -2.95
N SER A 40 3.92 1.43 -1.93
CA SER A 40 3.97 1.85 -0.54
C SER A 40 4.87 0.88 0.22
N THR A 41 5.91 1.42 0.83
CA THR A 41 6.91 0.65 1.56
C THR A 41 6.99 1.13 2.99
N PHE A 42 7.34 0.22 3.90
CA PHE A 42 7.50 0.53 5.30
C PHE A 42 8.76 -0.14 5.85
N GLU A 43 9.67 0.66 6.39
CA GLU A 43 10.88 0.18 7.05
C GLU A 43 10.81 0.50 8.54
N PHE A 44 11.37 -0.38 9.37
CA PHE A 44 11.56 -0.12 10.80
C PHE A 44 12.67 -1.02 11.36
N THR A 45 13.24 -0.61 12.49
CA THR A 45 14.30 -1.36 13.19
C THR A 45 13.88 -1.63 14.62
N VAL A 46 14.14 -2.84 15.11
CA VAL A 46 13.86 -3.29 16.48
C VAL A 46 15.15 -3.61 17.19
N PHE A 47 15.28 -3.25 18.49
CA PHE A 47 16.42 -3.60 19.31
C PHE A 47 16.27 -5.00 19.94
N LYS A 48 17.26 -5.85 19.78
CA LYS A 48 17.32 -7.20 20.36
C LYS A 48 17.55 -7.23 21.87
N LYS A 49 18.29 -6.28 22.43
CA LYS A 49 18.66 -6.28 23.86
C LYS A 49 17.46 -6.20 24.80
N ALA A 50 16.37 -5.58 24.39
CA ALA A 50 15.13 -5.58 25.16
C ALA A 50 14.44 -6.95 25.21
N ILE A 51 14.87 -7.89 24.38
CA ILE A 51 14.23 -9.19 24.12
C ILE A 51 14.75 -10.27 25.08
N GLN A 52 16.01 -10.20 25.47
CA GLN A 52 16.68 -11.28 26.21
C GLN A 52 16.16 -11.50 27.63
N SER A 53 15.44 -10.55 28.20
CA SER A 53 14.92 -10.63 29.58
C SER A 53 13.42 -10.88 29.68
N ASP A 54 12.67 -10.87 28.56
CA ASP A 54 11.21 -10.98 28.58
C ASP A 54 10.70 -12.02 27.56
N THR A 55 10.00 -13.04 28.07
CA THR A 55 9.45 -14.15 27.27
C THR A 55 8.44 -13.69 26.21
N ALA A 56 7.67 -12.62 26.47
CA ALA A 56 6.72 -12.07 25.51
C ALA A 56 7.42 -11.32 24.37
N SER A 57 8.47 -10.57 24.68
CA SER A 57 9.30 -9.87 23.69
C SER A 57 10.08 -10.84 22.82
N SER A 58 10.59 -11.94 23.39
CA SER A 58 11.27 -13.01 22.67
C SER A 58 10.33 -13.67 21.63
N LYS A 59 9.07 -13.91 21.99
CA LYS A 59 8.07 -14.45 21.05
C LYS A 59 7.80 -13.48 19.89
N ALA A 60 7.64 -12.18 20.16
CA ALA A 60 7.42 -11.18 19.13
C ALA A 60 8.58 -11.11 18.13
N TYR A 61 9.82 -11.22 18.63
CA TYR A 61 11.03 -11.24 17.83
C TYR A 61 11.08 -12.39 16.82
N HIS A 62 10.72 -13.61 17.22
CA HIS A 62 10.74 -14.78 16.34
C HIS A 62 9.75 -14.71 15.18
N HIS A 63 8.77 -13.80 15.28
CA HIS A 63 7.80 -13.57 14.21
C HIS A 63 8.23 -12.49 13.19
N LEU A 64 9.33 -11.78 13.43
CA LEU A 64 9.90 -10.82 12.47
C LEU A 64 10.78 -11.54 11.45
N ASN A 65 10.16 -12.09 10.43
CA ASN A 65 10.81 -12.84 9.35
C ASN A 65 10.09 -12.57 8.01
N GLU A 66 10.65 -13.04 6.90
CA GLU A 66 10.15 -12.80 5.53
C GLU A 66 8.78 -13.46 5.24
N ARG A 67 8.20 -14.20 6.17
CA ARG A 67 6.83 -14.74 6.07
C ARG A 67 5.82 -13.97 6.89
N ALA A 68 6.28 -12.94 7.58
CA ALA A 68 5.43 -12.12 8.43
C ALA A 68 4.76 -11.00 7.64
N TRP A 69 3.66 -10.52 8.22
CA TRP A 69 3.01 -9.30 7.79
C TRP A 69 3.04 -8.29 8.94
N VAL A 70 3.12 -7.03 8.60
CA VAL A 70 3.07 -5.94 9.58
C VAL A 70 1.94 -4.99 9.20
N SER A 71 1.10 -4.65 10.17
CA SER A 71 0.05 -3.67 9.96
C SER A 71 0.10 -2.56 11.00
N PHE A 72 -0.37 -1.38 10.60
CA PHE A 72 -0.61 -0.27 11.50
C PHE A 72 -1.84 0.54 11.07
N ARG A 73 -2.34 1.37 11.99
CA ARG A 73 -3.43 2.31 11.71
C ARG A 73 -2.90 3.73 11.65
N HIS A 74 -3.29 4.45 10.62
CA HIS A 74 -3.01 5.87 10.45
C HIS A 74 -4.24 6.58 9.88
N ASN A 75 -4.66 7.68 10.51
CA ASN A 75 -5.84 8.47 10.09
C ASN A 75 -7.10 7.62 9.86
N GLY A 76 -7.35 6.63 10.73
CA GLY A 76 -8.54 5.77 10.67
C GLY A 76 -8.46 4.61 9.67
N ARG A 77 -7.44 4.57 8.82
CA ARG A 77 -7.18 3.48 7.86
C ARG A 77 -6.17 2.49 8.39
N THR A 78 -6.27 1.23 7.97
CA THR A 78 -5.30 0.17 8.25
C THR A 78 -4.43 -0.04 7.03
N TYR A 79 -3.13 -0.11 7.25
CA TYR A 79 -2.12 -0.41 6.22
C TYR A 79 -1.48 -1.75 6.56
N LEU A 80 -1.32 -2.62 5.56
CA LEU A 80 -0.77 -3.97 5.68
C LEU A 80 0.39 -4.13 4.70
N PHE A 81 1.50 -4.63 5.22
CA PHE A 81 2.75 -4.81 4.48
C PHE A 81 3.28 -6.22 4.69
N ASN A 82 3.77 -6.82 3.62
CA ASN A 82 4.55 -8.05 3.68
C ASN A 82 6.00 -7.72 4.04
N VAL A 83 6.59 -8.45 4.97
CA VAL A 83 8.02 -8.36 5.27
C VAL A 83 8.80 -9.06 4.15
N MET A 84 9.48 -8.27 3.32
CA MET A 84 10.22 -8.73 2.14
C MET A 84 11.65 -9.13 2.48
N SER A 85 12.28 -8.40 3.38
CA SER A 85 13.62 -8.73 3.84
C SER A 85 13.84 -8.35 5.30
N VAL A 86 14.71 -9.11 5.95
CA VAL A 86 15.14 -8.90 7.32
C VAL A 86 16.65 -8.87 7.38
N GLU A 87 17.21 -7.74 7.81
CA GLU A 87 18.64 -7.60 8.11
C GLU A 87 18.84 -7.72 9.62
N GLU A 88 19.55 -8.74 10.03
CA GLU A 88 19.77 -9.05 11.44
C GLU A 88 21.26 -9.00 11.81
N ASN A 89 21.57 -8.35 12.91
CA ASN A 89 22.88 -8.39 13.56
C ASN A 89 22.75 -8.71 15.06
N GLU A 90 23.85 -8.65 15.82
CA GLU A 90 23.83 -8.97 17.25
C GLU A 90 22.92 -8.09 18.11
N GLN A 91 22.62 -6.87 17.65
CA GLN A 91 21.91 -5.85 18.43
C GLN A 91 20.53 -5.50 17.88
N THR A 92 20.32 -5.67 16.58
CA THR A 92 19.13 -5.15 15.90
C THR A 92 18.58 -6.10 14.85
N ILE A 93 17.29 -5.94 14.57
CA ILE A 93 16.62 -6.42 13.35
C ILE A 93 16.06 -5.21 12.60
N LYS A 94 16.40 -5.07 11.33
CA LYS A 94 15.78 -4.14 10.40
C LYS A 94 14.85 -4.91 9.46
N CYS A 95 13.60 -4.47 9.35
CA CYS A 95 12.61 -5.03 8.44
C CYS A 95 12.33 -4.05 7.31
N TYR A 96 12.36 -4.54 6.07
CA TYR A 96 11.85 -3.86 4.90
C TYR A 96 10.56 -4.54 4.43
N CYS A 97 9.50 -3.75 4.27
CA CYS A 97 8.17 -4.25 4.02
C CYS A 97 7.52 -3.54 2.82
N GLU A 98 6.73 -4.28 2.05
CA GLU A 98 6.00 -3.80 0.88
C GLU A 98 4.50 -4.06 1.02
N ASN A 99 3.69 -3.17 0.45
CA ASN A 99 2.25 -3.37 0.44
C ASN A 99 1.80 -4.43 -0.59
N LEU A 100 0.60 -4.97 -0.40
CA LEU A 100 0.08 -6.08 -1.20
C LEU A 100 0.02 -5.81 -2.70
N ASN A 101 -0.21 -4.58 -3.13
CA ASN A 101 -0.33 -4.28 -4.56
C ASN A 101 0.98 -4.45 -5.32
N LEU A 102 2.14 -4.41 -4.65
CA LEU A 102 3.44 -4.68 -5.29
C LEU A 102 3.58 -6.13 -5.75
N GLU A 103 2.82 -7.07 -5.20
CA GLU A 103 2.77 -8.44 -5.73
C GLU A 103 2.27 -8.51 -7.18
N LEU A 104 1.48 -7.54 -7.63
CA LEU A 104 1.06 -7.44 -9.03
C LEU A 104 2.22 -7.17 -10.00
N ILE A 105 3.40 -6.82 -9.50
CA ILE A 105 4.63 -6.69 -10.32
C ILE A 105 5.14 -8.07 -10.77
N ASN A 106 4.87 -9.11 -10.00
CA ASN A 106 5.37 -10.45 -10.27
C ASN A 106 4.61 -11.17 -11.42
N GLU A 107 3.48 -10.61 -11.86
CA GLU A 107 2.69 -11.16 -12.94
C GLU A 107 2.70 -10.26 -14.18
N LEU A 108 2.78 -10.87 -15.36
CA LEU A 108 2.82 -10.18 -16.64
C LEU A 108 1.48 -10.24 -17.36
N VAL A 109 1.20 -9.20 -18.14
CA VAL A 109 0.04 -9.08 -19.04
C VAL A 109 0.55 -8.92 -20.47
N ASN A 110 -0.01 -9.73 -21.35
CA ASN A 110 0.32 -9.70 -22.78
C ASN A 110 -0.26 -8.46 -23.50
N PRO A 111 0.23 -8.14 -24.71
CA PRO A 111 -0.41 -7.16 -25.56
C PRO A 111 -1.91 -7.44 -25.72
N TYR A 112 -2.72 -6.41 -25.75
CA TYR A 112 -4.16 -6.52 -25.87
C TYR A 112 -4.72 -5.41 -26.76
N LYS A 113 -5.66 -5.76 -27.62
CA LYS A 113 -6.39 -4.81 -28.49
C LYS A 113 -7.90 -5.00 -28.30
N ALA A 114 -8.55 -3.96 -27.83
CA ALA A 114 -10.01 -3.99 -27.70
C ALA A 114 -10.68 -3.92 -29.06
N THR A 115 -11.69 -4.75 -29.27
CA THR A 115 -12.52 -4.79 -30.49
C THR A 115 -13.79 -3.94 -30.35
N ARG A 116 -14.10 -3.50 -29.14
CA ARG A 116 -15.24 -2.64 -28.81
C ARG A 116 -14.88 -1.70 -27.65
N ALA A 117 -15.69 -0.69 -27.42
CA ALA A 117 -15.58 0.12 -26.21
C ALA A 117 -15.86 -0.73 -24.97
N MET A 118 -15.02 -0.62 -23.96
CA MET A 118 -15.08 -1.37 -22.71
C MET A 118 -14.91 -0.43 -21.53
N THR A 119 -15.54 -0.80 -20.41
CA THR A 119 -15.37 -0.11 -19.13
C THR A 119 -14.04 -0.51 -18.47
N PHE A 120 -13.62 0.26 -17.47
CA PHE A 120 -12.44 -0.05 -16.64
C PHE A 120 -12.54 -1.48 -16.04
N ALA A 121 -13.71 -1.82 -15.50
CA ALA A 121 -13.93 -3.14 -14.89
C ALA A 121 -13.88 -4.28 -15.90
N GLU A 122 -14.39 -4.08 -17.13
CA GLU A 122 -14.29 -5.08 -18.19
C GLU A 122 -12.83 -5.31 -18.60
N TYR A 123 -12.00 -4.27 -18.71
CA TYR A 123 -10.57 -4.41 -18.95
C TYR A 123 -9.87 -5.19 -17.84
N CYS A 124 -10.16 -4.88 -16.57
CA CYS A 124 -9.61 -5.61 -15.44
C CYS A 124 -9.95 -7.10 -15.49
N LYS A 125 -11.18 -7.43 -15.86
CA LYS A 125 -11.65 -8.82 -15.99
C LYS A 125 -10.98 -9.53 -17.16
N GLU A 126 -10.98 -8.92 -18.34
CA GLU A 126 -10.47 -9.52 -19.58
C GLU A 126 -8.98 -9.82 -19.50
N MET A 127 -8.22 -8.90 -18.92
CA MET A 127 -6.77 -9.05 -18.74
C MET A 127 -6.38 -9.70 -17.41
N ALA A 128 -7.34 -10.15 -16.61
CA ALA A 128 -7.13 -10.76 -15.28
C ALA A 128 -6.24 -9.91 -14.34
N LEU A 129 -6.40 -8.57 -14.36
CA LEU A 129 -5.52 -7.66 -13.61
C LEU A 129 -5.67 -7.77 -12.10
N LEU A 130 -6.84 -8.24 -11.63
CA LEU A 130 -7.19 -8.27 -10.20
C LEU A 130 -7.18 -9.69 -9.61
N ASN A 131 -6.55 -10.65 -10.27
CA ASN A 131 -6.54 -12.07 -9.85
C ASN A 131 -5.54 -12.37 -8.73
N TYR A 132 -5.28 -11.39 -7.85
CA TYR A 132 -4.35 -11.57 -6.74
C TYR A 132 -5.01 -11.27 -5.40
N ALA A 133 -4.75 -12.12 -4.39
CA ALA A 133 -5.13 -11.93 -2.98
C ALA A 133 -6.56 -11.42 -2.77
N HIS A 134 -7.52 -11.87 -3.58
CA HIS A 134 -8.91 -11.41 -3.56
C HIS A 134 -9.06 -9.90 -3.77
N LEU A 135 -8.17 -9.29 -4.55
CA LEU A 135 -8.29 -7.88 -4.96
C LEU A 135 -9.56 -7.68 -5.78
N THR A 136 -10.38 -6.75 -5.38
CA THR A 136 -11.65 -6.40 -6.03
C THR A 136 -11.74 -4.90 -6.29
N ILE A 137 -12.62 -4.49 -7.20
CA ILE A 137 -12.95 -3.08 -7.37
C ILE A 137 -13.84 -2.67 -6.18
N GLY A 138 -13.42 -1.60 -5.48
CA GLY A 138 -14.21 -0.95 -4.45
C GLY A 138 -15.04 0.19 -5.02
N ILE A 139 -14.68 1.45 -4.71
CA ILE A 139 -15.30 2.64 -5.31
C ILE A 139 -14.91 2.70 -6.77
N ASN A 140 -15.87 3.00 -7.65
CA ASN A 140 -15.64 3.22 -9.07
C ASN A 140 -16.50 4.39 -9.55
N GLU A 141 -15.93 5.58 -9.58
CA GLU A 141 -16.60 6.82 -9.98
C GLU A 141 -16.74 6.94 -11.50
N ILE A 142 -16.01 6.13 -12.28
CA ILE A 142 -16.00 6.14 -13.75
C ILE A 142 -16.66 4.89 -14.36
N SER A 143 -17.58 4.27 -13.62
CA SER A 143 -18.18 2.97 -13.98
C SER A 143 -18.95 2.98 -15.30
N ASP A 144 -19.42 4.14 -15.75
CA ASP A 144 -20.16 4.36 -17.01
C ASP A 144 -19.27 4.74 -18.19
N GLN A 145 -17.99 5.10 -17.93
CA GLN A 145 -17.06 5.45 -18.99
C GLN A 145 -16.57 4.21 -19.74
N GLN A 146 -16.44 4.37 -21.07
CA GLN A 146 -15.95 3.31 -21.95
C GLN A 146 -14.87 3.86 -22.89
N ARG A 147 -13.85 3.06 -23.18
CA ARG A 147 -12.74 3.39 -24.09
C ARG A 147 -12.45 2.20 -25.02
N ILE A 148 -11.85 2.47 -26.17
CA ILE A 148 -11.20 1.47 -27.02
C ILE A 148 -9.70 1.68 -26.88
N ILE A 149 -9.02 0.73 -26.28
CA ILE A 149 -7.59 0.85 -25.96
C ILE A 149 -6.84 -0.29 -26.60
N GLU A 150 -5.61 0.00 -27.05
CA GLU A 150 -4.67 -0.98 -27.57
C GLU A 150 -3.33 -0.86 -26.83
N TRP A 151 -2.81 -1.99 -26.36
CA TRP A 151 -1.46 -2.13 -25.81
C TRP A 151 -0.68 -3.10 -26.66
N THR A 152 0.45 -2.65 -27.19
CA THR A 152 1.32 -3.42 -28.10
C THR A 152 2.47 -4.13 -27.40
N THR A 153 2.70 -3.84 -26.10
CA THR A 153 3.79 -4.37 -25.31
C THR A 153 3.31 -5.20 -24.14
N GLN A 154 4.13 -6.15 -23.70
CA GLN A 154 3.98 -6.86 -22.45
C GLN A 154 4.45 -5.98 -21.30
N GLU A 155 3.75 -6.00 -20.18
CA GLU A 155 4.12 -5.28 -18.95
C GLU A 155 3.59 -5.99 -17.72
N THR A 156 3.97 -5.55 -16.52
CA THR A 156 3.44 -6.10 -15.27
C THR A 156 1.97 -5.74 -15.07
N LYS A 157 1.22 -6.55 -14.31
CA LYS A 157 -0.19 -6.24 -14.01
C LYS A 157 -0.33 -4.89 -13.32
N LEU A 158 0.58 -4.53 -12.40
CA LEU A 158 0.55 -3.23 -11.74
C LEU A 158 0.73 -2.09 -12.76
N ALA A 159 1.74 -2.18 -13.64
CA ALA A 159 1.98 -1.17 -14.66
C ALA A 159 0.78 -1.03 -15.60
N ARG A 160 0.16 -2.17 -16.02
CA ARG A 160 -1.03 -2.17 -16.85
C ARG A 160 -2.23 -1.52 -16.15
N LEU A 161 -2.43 -1.80 -14.86
CA LEU A 161 -3.52 -1.21 -14.09
C LEU A 161 -3.35 0.30 -13.94
N LEU A 162 -2.13 0.78 -13.68
CA LEU A 162 -1.82 2.21 -13.62
C LEU A 162 -1.99 2.89 -15.00
N ASN A 163 -1.53 2.23 -16.06
CA ASN A 163 -1.73 2.72 -17.43
C ASN A 163 -3.21 2.77 -17.80
N LEU A 164 -3.99 1.74 -17.44
CA LEU A 164 -5.43 1.71 -17.65
C LEU A 164 -6.12 2.90 -16.96
N ALA A 165 -5.75 3.20 -15.69
CA ALA A 165 -6.27 4.36 -14.98
C ALA A 165 -5.98 5.66 -15.74
N LYS A 166 -4.74 5.83 -16.20
CA LYS A 166 -4.34 6.99 -17.01
C LYS A 166 -5.11 7.10 -18.31
N GLN A 167 -5.41 5.96 -18.99
CA GLN A 167 -6.21 5.97 -20.21
C GLN A 167 -7.68 6.38 -19.97
N PHE A 168 -8.16 6.25 -18.75
CA PHE A 168 -9.50 6.67 -18.34
C PHE A 168 -9.54 8.04 -17.65
N ASP A 169 -8.42 8.79 -17.62
CA ASP A 169 -8.30 10.04 -16.90
C ASP A 169 -8.76 9.85 -15.44
N ALA A 170 -8.22 8.80 -14.81
CA ALA A 170 -8.61 8.36 -13.48
C ALA A 170 -7.39 8.16 -12.57
N GLU A 171 -7.62 8.35 -11.28
CA GLU A 171 -6.67 8.04 -10.21
C GLU A 171 -7.10 6.77 -9.49
N ILE A 172 -6.14 5.95 -9.05
CA ILE A 172 -6.44 4.75 -8.28
C ILE A 172 -5.78 4.76 -6.91
N GLU A 173 -6.46 4.17 -5.94
CA GLU A 173 -5.95 3.94 -4.59
C GLU A 173 -6.20 2.49 -4.18
N PHE A 174 -5.20 1.83 -3.59
CA PHE A 174 -5.38 0.53 -2.96
C PHE A 174 -5.77 0.71 -1.49
N ASP A 175 -6.84 0.04 -1.07
CA ASP A 175 -7.32 0.05 0.31
C ASP A 175 -7.31 -1.37 0.87
N THR A 176 -6.70 -1.52 2.05
CA THR A 176 -6.62 -2.78 2.77
C THR A 176 -7.34 -2.65 4.11
N GLN A 177 -8.31 -3.50 4.36
CA GLN A 177 -9.05 -3.53 5.62
C GLN A 177 -8.86 -4.88 6.32
N LEU A 178 -8.58 -4.83 7.63
CA LEU A 178 -8.52 -6.00 8.49
C LEU A 178 -9.78 -6.08 9.36
N LYS A 179 -10.20 -7.30 9.68
CA LYS A 179 -11.23 -7.59 10.68
C LYS A 179 -10.67 -7.35 12.09
N ALA A 180 -11.54 -7.44 13.10
CA ALA A 180 -11.12 -7.32 14.50
C ALA A 180 -10.15 -8.41 14.95
N ASP A 181 -10.22 -9.60 14.35
CA ASP A 181 -9.30 -10.73 14.56
C ASP A 181 -7.99 -10.58 13.77
N SER A 182 -7.83 -9.48 13.04
CA SER A 182 -6.68 -9.14 12.19
C SER A 182 -6.59 -9.92 10.88
N THR A 183 -7.56 -10.76 10.54
CA THR A 183 -7.62 -11.38 9.21
C THR A 183 -8.00 -10.36 8.14
N LEU A 184 -7.58 -10.59 6.90
CA LEU A 184 -7.92 -9.71 5.77
C LEU A 184 -9.44 -9.70 5.57
N LYS A 185 -10.03 -8.49 5.63
CA LYS A 185 -11.44 -8.26 5.34
C LYS A 185 -11.65 -7.96 3.86
N ASN A 186 -10.99 -6.91 3.38
CA ASN A 186 -11.06 -6.44 2.01
C ASN A 186 -9.67 -6.01 1.55
N PHE A 187 -9.40 -6.30 0.28
CA PHE A 187 -8.33 -5.66 -0.48
C PHE A 187 -8.96 -5.14 -1.76
N THR A 188 -9.03 -3.82 -1.92
CA THR A 188 -9.75 -3.18 -3.02
C THR A 188 -8.86 -2.19 -3.75
N VAL A 189 -9.10 -2.05 -5.05
CA VAL A 189 -8.68 -0.89 -5.82
C VAL A 189 -9.89 0.05 -5.97
N ASN A 190 -9.75 1.26 -5.47
CA ASN A 190 -10.72 2.34 -5.64
C ASN A 190 -10.30 3.18 -6.83
N ILE A 191 -11.26 3.59 -7.65
CA ILE A 191 -11.06 4.31 -8.90
C ILE A 191 -11.84 5.61 -8.79
N TYR A 192 -11.15 6.72 -8.91
CA TYR A 192 -11.69 8.06 -8.82
C TYR A 192 -11.48 8.81 -10.12
N HIS A 193 -12.31 9.79 -10.41
CA HIS A 193 -11.98 10.79 -11.42
C HIS A 193 -10.62 11.42 -11.10
N GLU A 194 -9.82 11.75 -12.12
CA GLU A 194 -8.62 12.56 -11.92
C GLU A 194 -9.00 13.89 -11.25
N HIS A 195 -8.11 14.37 -10.38
CA HIS A 195 -8.34 15.63 -9.67
C HIS A 195 -8.46 16.80 -10.64
N ASP A 196 -9.59 17.51 -10.57
CA ASP A 196 -9.87 18.74 -11.32
C ASP A 196 -10.69 19.72 -10.47
N ASP A 197 -11.24 20.77 -11.09
CA ASP A 197 -12.06 21.76 -10.41
C ASP A 197 -13.39 21.20 -9.86
N THR A 198 -13.83 20.04 -10.35
CA THR A 198 -15.12 19.39 -10.02
C THR A 198 -14.97 18.07 -9.29
N HIS A 199 -13.83 17.41 -9.42
CA HIS A 199 -13.55 16.10 -8.86
C HIS A 199 -12.36 16.15 -7.90
N GLN A 200 -12.50 15.47 -6.76
CA GLN A 200 -11.46 15.46 -5.74
C GLN A 200 -10.26 14.57 -6.10
N GLY A 201 -10.46 13.49 -6.85
CA GLY A 201 -9.47 12.45 -7.08
C GLY A 201 -9.17 11.61 -5.83
N VAL A 202 -8.00 10.98 -5.83
CA VAL A 202 -7.44 10.33 -4.64
C VAL A 202 -6.94 11.39 -3.67
N GLY A 203 -7.26 11.25 -2.41
CA GLY A 203 -6.79 12.18 -1.40
C GLY A 203 -7.89 13.05 -0.83
N ARG A 204 -7.54 14.24 -0.36
CA ARG A 204 -8.46 15.15 0.29
C ARG A 204 -8.11 16.60 -0.01
N ILE A 205 -9.06 17.33 -0.53
CA ILE A 205 -8.93 18.78 -0.66
C ILE A 205 -8.84 19.39 0.75
N ARG A 206 -7.79 20.16 0.98
CA ARG A 206 -7.50 20.84 2.24
C ARG A 206 -7.72 22.35 2.10
N ASN A 207 -8.95 22.80 2.33
CA ASN A 207 -9.29 24.23 2.32
C ASN A 207 -8.87 24.96 3.60
N ASP A 208 -8.47 24.20 4.63
CA ASP A 208 -8.03 24.69 5.95
C ASP A 208 -6.52 25.02 6.01
N VAL A 209 -5.77 24.73 4.95
CA VAL A 209 -4.33 24.96 4.89
C VAL A 209 -4.01 26.21 4.06
N VAL A 210 -3.49 27.24 4.73
CA VAL A 210 -2.95 28.42 4.07
C VAL A 210 -1.44 28.25 3.91
N LEU A 211 -0.97 28.24 2.66
CA LEU A 211 0.46 28.16 2.38
C LEU A 211 1.12 29.51 2.66
N LYS A 212 2.14 29.50 3.53
CA LYS A 212 2.94 30.68 3.87
C LYS A 212 4.42 30.37 3.76
N TYR A 213 5.15 31.24 3.05
CA TYR A 213 6.61 31.16 2.99
C TYR A 213 7.23 31.32 4.40
N GLY A 214 8.23 30.49 4.70
CA GLY A 214 8.87 30.46 6.01
C GLY A 214 8.09 29.74 7.13
N LYS A 215 6.86 29.28 6.85
CA LYS A 215 6.06 28.47 7.79
C LYS A 215 5.87 27.05 7.31
N ASN A 216 5.30 26.88 6.13
CA ASN A 216 5.02 25.58 5.52
C ASN A 216 5.45 25.50 4.03
N ILE A 217 6.11 26.54 3.54
CA ILE A 217 6.81 26.56 2.26
C ILE A 217 8.27 26.92 2.54
N SER A 218 9.19 26.04 2.18
CA SER A 218 10.64 26.25 2.35
C SER A 218 11.27 26.95 1.15
N SER A 219 10.75 26.71 -0.06
CA SER A 219 11.25 27.36 -1.28
C SER A 219 10.14 27.50 -2.32
N ILE A 220 10.25 28.52 -3.16
CA ILE A 220 9.38 28.74 -4.34
C ILE A 220 10.29 28.96 -5.53
N THR A 221 10.14 28.11 -6.57
CA THR A 221 10.85 28.28 -7.84
C THR A 221 9.85 28.57 -8.95
N ARG A 222 10.00 29.71 -9.62
CA ARG A 222 9.25 30.07 -10.82
C ARG A 222 10.13 29.75 -12.04
N LYS A 223 9.64 28.90 -12.91
CA LYS A 223 10.21 28.74 -14.27
C LYS A 223 9.39 29.60 -15.24
N VAL A 224 10.05 30.45 -16.00
CA VAL A 224 9.43 31.29 -17.07
C VAL A 224 9.84 30.70 -18.40
#